data_6ebc8c9721a099195d79dbb5fd7ac1b6
#
_entry.id   6ebc8c9721a099195d79dbb5fd7ac1b6
#
_cell.length_a   1.000
_cell.length_b   1.000
_cell.length_c   1.000
_cell.angle_alpha   90.00
_cell.angle_beta   90.00
_cell.angle_gamma   90.00
#
_symmetry.space_group_name_H-M   'P 1'
#
loop_
_entity.id
_entity.type
_entity.pdbx_description
1 polymer ?
#
loop_
_entity_poly.entity_id
_entity_poly.type
_entity_poly.pdbx_seq_one_letter_code
_entity_poly.pdbx_strand_id
1 'polypeptide(L)'
;MLGPKPKVLFVDDEESILKAFKLNLGRKYSVFIAESGSEGLRIIEEDGPFEVIVSDFSMPGMNGADFLEKVREQNKEVVTILLTGQANFDDLCDVVRRGEIFRLLGKPCSPEALDENLQQALRQYQLICAEKELLEKTLNGAIGAITSLLSAANPLFFGRAQRVKTLAVEVARELKIDHGWRLQVAADFCYLGYLTLPQDSQQNVYDGGELTPEMQKVIVSFPSFVSNLLKDIPRLNKIRKIIEFIQADYEDTVGEFHDERRIASIIRLAQEYDQYETKGCSKGEIFESLRPLETIFLPGSLDALANTRELHGGFMEPSKVTPANLKPGMRLMEELVLSDGKMLAPLGSMVSLSFIQMVQSHLAALGEAVFPETIEVLA
;
A
#
# COMPACT_ATOMS: atom_id res chain seq x y z
N MET A 1 -28.53 17.63 3.51
CA MET A 1 -28.75 16.61 2.47
C MET A 1 -28.58 15.26 3.15
N LEU A 2 -29.59 14.38 3.07
CA LEU A 2 -29.47 12.99 3.55
C LEU A 2 -28.43 12.32 2.67
N GLY A 3 -27.39 11.74 3.27
CA GLY A 3 -26.39 10.94 2.55
C GLY A 3 -27.03 9.75 1.80
N PRO A 4 -26.25 9.02 0.99
CA PRO A 4 -26.74 7.83 0.33
C PRO A 4 -27.28 6.83 1.37
N LYS A 5 -28.36 6.15 1.01
CA LYS A 5 -28.97 5.15 1.88
C LYS A 5 -28.00 3.97 2.05
N PRO A 6 -27.85 3.42 3.28
CA PRO A 6 -27.02 2.23 3.51
C PRO A 6 -27.52 1.06 2.65
N LYS A 7 -26.58 0.31 2.06
CA LYS A 7 -26.85 -0.88 1.26
C LYS A 7 -26.97 -2.11 2.16
N VAL A 8 -28.11 -2.74 2.10
CA VAL A 8 -28.39 -3.97 2.86
C VAL A 8 -28.81 -5.07 1.90
N LEU A 9 -28.15 -6.22 1.97
CA LEU A 9 -28.51 -7.41 1.21
C LEU A 9 -29.27 -8.40 2.10
N PHE A 10 -30.43 -8.86 1.62
CA PHE A 10 -31.20 -9.93 2.23
C PHE A 10 -31.14 -11.18 1.35
N VAL A 11 -30.83 -12.32 1.96
CA VAL A 11 -30.74 -13.62 1.28
C VAL A 11 -31.66 -14.61 1.98
N ASP A 12 -32.64 -15.10 1.26
CA ASP A 12 -33.68 -16.02 1.80
C ASP A 12 -34.30 -16.78 0.61
N ASP A 13 -34.57 -18.06 0.72
CA ASP A 13 -35.18 -18.84 -0.37
C ASP A 13 -36.69 -18.59 -0.52
N GLU A 14 -37.29 -17.87 0.44
CA GLU A 14 -38.68 -17.48 0.37
C GLU A 14 -38.84 -16.06 -0.25
N GLU A 15 -39.17 -15.98 -1.54
CA GLU A 15 -39.41 -14.73 -2.27
C GLU A 15 -40.39 -13.78 -1.57
N SER A 16 -41.43 -14.34 -0.90
CA SER A 16 -42.44 -13.59 -0.17
C SER A 16 -41.84 -12.78 0.99
N ILE A 17 -40.86 -13.35 1.71
CA ILE A 17 -40.14 -12.71 2.82
C ILE A 17 -39.27 -11.59 2.29
N LEU A 18 -38.53 -11.85 1.21
CA LEU A 18 -37.68 -10.85 0.56
C LEU A 18 -38.46 -9.63 0.08
N LYS A 19 -39.63 -9.85 -0.55
CA LYS A 19 -40.51 -8.75 -0.97
C LYS A 19 -41.02 -7.93 0.20
N ALA A 20 -41.38 -8.60 1.31
CA ALA A 20 -41.82 -7.93 2.53
C ALA A 20 -40.71 -7.06 3.13
N PHE A 21 -39.46 -7.55 3.19
CA PHE A 21 -38.33 -6.76 3.64
C PHE A 21 -38.06 -5.54 2.74
N LYS A 22 -38.10 -5.73 1.43
CA LYS A 22 -37.90 -4.63 0.48
C LYS A 22 -38.96 -3.56 0.60
N LEU A 23 -40.22 -3.94 0.80
CA LEU A 23 -41.34 -3.01 0.97
C LEU A 23 -41.24 -2.21 2.27
N ASN A 24 -40.97 -2.88 3.39
CA ASN A 24 -40.96 -2.27 4.71
C ASN A 24 -39.69 -1.42 4.97
N LEU A 25 -38.55 -1.87 4.47
CA LEU A 25 -37.22 -1.27 4.77
C LEU A 25 -36.70 -0.37 3.66
N GLY A 26 -37.22 -0.45 2.43
CA GLY A 26 -36.71 0.29 1.26
C GLY A 26 -36.85 1.82 1.35
N ARG A 27 -37.60 2.36 2.32
CA ARG A 27 -37.64 3.80 2.61
C ARG A 27 -36.38 4.27 3.31
N LYS A 28 -35.78 3.45 4.19
CA LYS A 28 -34.63 3.77 5.03
C LYS A 28 -33.31 3.30 4.41
N TYR A 29 -33.33 2.13 3.75
CA TYR A 29 -32.16 1.43 3.24
C TYR A 29 -32.23 1.24 1.71
N SER A 30 -31.08 1.06 1.09
CA SER A 30 -30.95 0.55 -0.28
C SER A 30 -30.97 -0.98 -0.20
N VAL A 31 -32.17 -1.57 -0.34
CA VAL A 31 -32.41 -3.00 -0.12
C VAL A 31 -32.18 -3.79 -1.40
N PHE A 32 -31.24 -4.72 -1.34
CA PHE A 32 -30.99 -5.76 -2.34
C PHE A 32 -31.51 -7.10 -1.81
N ILE A 33 -31.92 -7.98 -2.71
CA ILE A 33 -32.49 -9.28 -2.35
C ILE A 33 -31.90 -10.37 -3.23
N ALA A 34 -31.69 -11.55 -2.67
CA ALA A 34 -31.22 -12.75 -3.37
C ALA A 34 -32.01 -13.97 -2.85
N GLU A 35 -32.38 -14.89 -3.74
CA GLU A 35 -33.13 -16.09 -3.41
C GLU A 35 -32.26 -17.30 -3.06
N SER A 36 -30.94 -17.12 -3.09
CA SER A 36 -29.95 -18.14 -2.72
C SER A 36 -28.61 -17.54 -2.33
N GLY A 37 -27.79 -18.29 -1.61
CA GLY A 37 -26.41 -17.88 -1.28
C GLY A 37 -25.55 -17.64 -2.53
N SER A 38 -25.73 -18.45 -3.58
CA SER A 38 -24.97 -18.27 -4.83
C SER A 38 -25.34 -16.98 -5.57
N GLU A 39 -26.61 -16.62 -5.58
CA GLU A 39 -27.07 -15.34 -6.12
C GLU A 39 -26.59 -14.17 -5.25
N GLY A 40 -26.63 -14.34 -3.93
CA GLY A 40 -26.08 -13.35 -2.99
C GLY A 40 -24.62 -13.03 -3.24
N LEU A 41 -23.77 -14.03 -3.48
CA LEU A 41 -22.35 -13.83 -3.83
C LEU A 41 -22.20 -13.03 -5.14
N ARG A 42 -22.99 -13.37 -6.17
CA ARG A 42 -22.96 -12.62 -7.45
C ARG A 42 -23.36 -11.15 -7.26
N ILE A 43 -24.42 -10.87 -6.48
CA ILE A 43 -24.86 -9.49 -6.19
C ILE A 43 -23.79 -8.73 -5.41
N ILE A 44 -23.05 -9.39 -4.51
CA ILE A 44 -21.94 -8.77 -3.78
C ILE A 44 -20.81 -8.36 -4.72
N GLU A 45 -20.51 -9.17 -5.73
CA GLU A 45 -19.49 -8.84 -6.75
C GLU A 45 -19.93 -7.70 -7.68
N GLU A 46 -21.21 -7.68 -8.08
CA GLU A 46 -21.74 -6.70 -9.06
C GLU A 46 -22.08 -5.34 -8.42
N ASP A 47 -22.72 -5.35 -7.24
CA ASP A 47 -23.31 -4.18 -6.61
C ASP A 47 -22.66 -3.78 -5.27
N GLY A 48 -21.68 -4.53 -4.79
CA GLY A 48 -20.99 -4.24 -3.54
C GLY A 48 -20.24 -2.89 -3.52
N PRO A 49 -19.66 -2.50 -2.41
CA PRO A 49 -19.74 -3.15 -1.10
C PRO A 49 -21.10 -2.95 -0.39
N PHE A 50 -21.43 -3.90 0.49
CA PHE A 50 -22.59 -3.83 1.38
C PHE A 50 -22.14 -3.56 2.81
N GLU A 51 -22.92 -2.76 3.56
CA GLU A 51 -22.69 -2.49 4.97
C GLU A 51 -23.17 -3.63 5.86
N VAL A 52 -24.35 -4.17 5.54
CA VAL A 52 -24.97 -5.26 6.30
C VAL A 52 -25.51 -6.32 5.36
N ILE A 53 -25.32 -7.58 5.71
CA ILE A 53 -25.91 -8.72 5.02
C ILE A 53 -26.72 -9.54 6.01
N VAL A 54 -27.95 -9.81 5.65
CA VAL A 54 -28.90 -10.62 6.43
C VAL A 54 -29.20 -11.88 5.64
N SER A 55 -28.90 -13.05 6.19
CA SER A 55 -29.14 -14.32 5.52
C SER A 55 -30.07 -15.21 6.34
N ASP A 56 -30.97 -15.92 5.67
CA ASP A 56 -31.56 -17.10 6.28
C ASP A 56 -30.56 -18.21 6.47
N PHE A 57 -30.70 -18.96 7.54
CA PHE A 57 -29.83 -20.12 7.82
C PHE A 57 -30.17 -21.30 6.91
N SER A 58 -31.47 -21.62 6.73
CA SER A 58 -31.94 -22.85 6.11
C SER A 58 -32.26 -22.64 4.63
N MET A 59 -31.25 -22.51 3.79
CA MET A 59 -31.41 -22.38 2.34
C MET A 59 -30.96 -23.64 1.59
N PRO A 60 -31.64 -24.00 0.46
CA PRO A 60 -31.20 -25.11 -0.40
C PRO A 60 -29.80 -24.90 -0.98
N GLY A 61 -29.00 -25.94 -0.97
CA GLY A 61 -27.65 -25.96 -1.58
C GLY A 61 -26.57 -25.36 -0.69
N MET A 62 -26.55 -24.07 -0.48
CA MET A 62 -25.63 -23.37 0.42
C MET A 62 -26.41 -22.80 1.59
N ASN A 63 -26.14 -23.25 2.79
CA ASN A 63 -26.77 -22.68 4.00
C ASN A 63 -26.23 -21.26 4.29
N GLY A 64 -26.97 -20.53 5.13
CA GLY A 64 -26.63 -19.14 5.44
C GLY A 64 -25.29 -18.97 6.16
N ALA A 65 -24.87 -19.94 6.96
CA ALA A 65 -23.59 -19.89 7.65
C ALA A 65 -22.41 -20.00 6.65
N ASP A 66 -22.46 -20.99 5.76
CA ASP A 66 -21.44 -21.18 4.72
C ASP A 66 -21.39 -19.98 3.75
N PHE A 67 -22.56 -19.38 3.47
CA PHE A 67 -22.64 -18.16 2.67
C PHE A 67 -21.93 -16.99 3.36
N LEU A 68 -22.24 -16.73 4.63
CA LEU A 68 -21.67 -15.62 5.39
C LEU A 68 -20.17 -15.81 5.64
N GLU A 69 -19.69 -17.04 5.80
CA GLU A 69 -18.24 -17.34 5.86
C GLU A 69 -17.53 -16.88 4.60
N LYS A 70 -18.02 -17.25 3.41
CA LYS A 70 -17.45 -16.83 2.12
C LYS A 70 -17.50 -15.31 1.93
N VAL A 71 -18.58 -14.67 2.37
CA VAL A 71 -18.69 -13.20 2.34
C VAL A 71 -17.59 -12.56 3.16
N ARG A 72 -17.33 -13.06 4.37
CA ARG A 72 -16.30 -12.51 5.26
C ARG A 72 -14.87 -12.80 4.81
N GLU A 73 -14.65 -13.88 4.09
CA GLU A 73 -13.36 -14.12 3.42
C GLU A 73 -13.03 -13.02 2.40
N GLN A 74 -14.05 -12.54 1.67
CA GLN A 74 -13.91 -11.47 0.68
C GLN A 74 -13.90 -10.06 1.30
N ASN A 75 -14.76 -9.84 2.31
CA ASN A 75 -14.90 -8.54 2.98
C ASN A 75 -15.07 -8.71 4.50
N LYS A 76 -14.01 -8.42 5.25
CA LYS A 76 -13.99 -8.51 6.73
C LYS A 76 -14.75 -7.38 7.43
N GLU A 77 -15.12 -6.33 6.72
CA GLU A 77 -15.77 -5.14 7.28
C GLU A 77 -17.29 -5.30 7.35
N VAL A 78 -17.86 -6.10 6.45
CA VAL A 78 -19.29 -6.32 6.39
C VAL A 78 -19.84 -6.90 7.71
N VAL A 79 -20.96 -6.38 8.16
CA VAL A 79 -21.65 -6.88 9.36
C VAL A 79 -22.73 -7.85 8.94
N THR A 80 -22.72 -9.04 9.52
CA THR A 80 -23.57 -10.16 9.13
C THR A 80 -24.59 -10.48 10.20
N ILE A 81 -25.84 -10.67 9.77
CA ILE A 81 -26.96 -11.12 10.62
C ILE A 81 -27.48 -12.43 10.05
N LEU A 82 -27.73 -13.41 10.90
CA LEU A 82 -28.31 -14.69 10.51
C LEU A 82 -29.74 -14.81 11.07
N LEU A 83 -30.68 -15.15 10.22
CA LEU A 83 -32.08 -15.47 10.60
C LEU A 83 -32.18 -16.98 10.75
N THR A 84 -32.86 -17.46 11.79
CA THR A 84 -33.05 -18.92 12.03
C THR A 84 -34.42 -19.26 12.58
N GLY A 85 -34.97 -20.39 12.19
CA GLY A 85 -36.09 -21.02 12.84
C GLY A 85 -35.68 -21.77 14.11
N GLN A 86 -36.63 -22.10 14.98
CA GLN A 86 -36.42 -22.62 16.34
C GLN A 86 -35.60 -23.94 16.49
N ALA A 87 -35.23 -24.63 15.42
CA ALA A 87 -34.82 -26.04 15.50
C ALA A 87 -33.30 -26.30 15.64
N ASN A 88 -32.39 -25.32 15.49
CA ASN A 88 -30.93 -25.60 15.31
C ASN A 88 -29.99 -24.74 16.18
N PHE A 89 -30.39 -24.41 17.41
CA PHE A 89 -29.58 -23.53 18.28
C PHE A 89 -28.20 -24.11 18.65
N ASP A 90 -28.10 -25.44 18.79
CA ASP A 90 -26.84 -26.08 19.20
C ASP A 90 -25.79 -26.09 18.05
N ASP A 91 -26.21 -26.28 16.80
CA ASP A 91 -25.33 -26.26 15.63
C ASP A 91 -24.82 -24.82 15.32
N LEU A 92 -25.58 -23.81 15.73
CA LEU A 92 -25.27 -22.40 15.53
C LEU A 92 -24.25 -21.84 16.55
N CYS A 93 -24.11 -22.47 17.71
CA CYS A 93 -23.18 -22.03 18.75
C CYS A 93 -21.72 -22.02 18.25
N ASP A 94 -21.35 -22.96 17.39
CA ASP A 94 -19.99 -23.03 16.84
C ASP A 94 -19.72 -21.94 15.78
N VAL A 95 -20.72 -21.59 14.98
CA VAL A 95 -20.63 -20.52 13.97
C VAL A 95 -20.55 -19.13 14.67
N VAL A 96 -21.35 -18.94 15.71
CA VAL A 96 -21.30 -17.72 16.55
C VAL A 96 -19.97 -17.62 17.31
N ARG A 97 -19.44 -18.75 17.83
CA ARG A 97 -18.14 -18.78 18.55
C ARG A 97 -16.95 -18.45 17.67
N ARG A 98 -17.00 -18.73 16.37
CA ARG A 98 -15.96 -18.32 15.42
C ARG A 98 -15.95 -16.81 15.16
N GLY A 99 -16.91 -16.06 15.73
CA GLY A 99 -16.99 -14.59 15.61
C GLY A 99 -17.38 -14.09 14.23
N GLU A 100 -17.97 -14.95 13.43
CA GLU A 100 -18.29 -14.68 12.03
C GLU A 100 -19.65 -14.00 11.85
N ILE A 101 -20.53 -14.08 12.85
CA ILE A 101 -21.89 -13.53 12.83
C ILE A 101 -22.03 -12.47 13.92
N PHE A 102 -22.44 -11.27 13.52
CA PHE A 102 -22.69 -10.17 14.45
C PHE A 102 -23.91 -10.47 15.33
N ARG A 103 -24.96 -11.01 14.74
CA ARG A 103 -26.20 -11.32 15.47
C ARG A 103 -26.99 -12.46 14.85
N LEU A 104 -27.63 -13.22 15.73
CA LEU A 104 -28.57 -14.26 15.40
C LEU A 104 -29.99 -13.78 15.77
N LEU A 105 -30.94 -13.90 14.84
CA LEU A 105 -32.36 -13.52 15.07
C LEU A 105 -33.28 -14.71 14.78
N GLY A 106 -34.23 -14.93 15.67
CA GLY A 106 -35.25 -15.98 15.49
C GLY A 106 -36.35 -15.56 14.51
N LYS A 107 -36.76 -16.45 13.62
CA LYS A 107 -37.97 -16.31 12.80
C LYS A 107 -39.17 -16.78 13.61
N PRO A 108 -40.36 -16.10 13.55
CA PRO A 108 -40.63 -14.90 12.78
C PRO A 108 -40.04 -13.63 13.44
N CYS A 109 -39.41 -12.76 12.64
CA CYS A 109 -38.88 -11.48 13.08
C CYS A 109 -39.80 -10.34 12.58
N SER A 110 -40.26 -9.47 13.50
CA SER A 110 -41.06 -8.32 13.10
C SER A 110 -40.22 -7.28 12.36
N PRO A 111 -40.83 -6.51 11.43
CA PRO A 111 -40.10 -5.45 10.71
C PRO A 111 -39.46 -4.44 11.65
N GLU A 112 -40.05 -4.11 12.78
CA GLU A 112 -39.55 -3.21 13.79
C GLU A 112 -38.31 -3.78 14.47
N ALA A 113 -38.35 -5.05 14.90
CA ALA A 113 -37.21 -5.73 15.50
C ALA A 113 -36.06 -5.88 14.52
N LEU A 114 -36.35 -6.15 13.26
CA LEU A 114 -35.34 -6.24 12.20
C LEU A 114 -34.71 -4.86 11.96
N ASP A 115 -35.49 -3.77 11.89
CA ASP A 115 -34.98 -2.41 11.74
C ASP A 115 -34.07 -2.00 12.90
N GLU A 116 -34.41 -2.29 14.15
CA GLU A 116 -33.56 -2.04 15.31
C GLU A 116 -32.21 -2.78 15.21
N ASN A 117 -32.25 -4.04 14.79
CA ASN A 117 -31.04 -4.84 14.61
C ASN A 117 -30.18 -4.34 13.44
N LEU A 118 -30.78 -3.92 12.35
CA LEU A 118 -30.07 -3.28 11.23
C LEU A 118 -29.40 -1.98 11.65
N GLN A 119 -30.07 -1.14 12.44
CA GLN A 119 -29.45 0.09 12.96
C GLN A 119 -28.21 -0.20 13.83
N GLN A 120 -28.29 -1.24 14.68
CA GLN A 120 -27.14 -1.65 15.49
C GLN A 120 -26.02 -2.24 14.63
N ALA A 121 -26.35 -3.03 13.61
CA ALA A 121 -25.38 -3.58 12.66
C ALA A 121 -24.69 -2.47 11.85
N LEU A 122 -25.44 -1.49 11.37
CA LEU A 122 -24.88 -0.32 10.68
C LEU A 122 -23.98 0.51 11.58
N ARG A 123 -24.35 0.68 12.86
CA ARG A 123 -23.48 1.35 13.81
C ARG A 123 -22.17 0.58 14.04
N GLN A 124 -22.25 -0.75 14.12
CA GLN A 124 -21.07 -1.62 14.21
C GLN A 124 -20.18 -1.48 12.97
N TYR A 125 -20.77 -1.50 11.77
CA TYR A 125 -20.05 -1.26 10.51
C TYR A 125 -19.35 0.08 10.51
N GLN A 126 -20.04 1.16 10.92
CA GLN A 126 -19.44 2.49 11.02
C GLN A 126 -18.26 2.54 11.99
N LEU A 127 -18.35 1.82 13.13
CA LEU A 127 -17.22 1.73 14.08
C LEU A 127 -16.03 0.99 13.48
N ILE A 128 -16.25 -0.13 12.78
CA ILE A 128 -15.20 -0.90 12.09
C ILE A 128 -14.51 -0.02 11.03
N CYS A 129 -15.30 0.67 10.20
CA CYS A 129 -14.76 1.55 9.17
C CYS A 129 -14.01 2.76 9.76
N ALA A 130 -14.56 3.38 10.82
CA ALA A 130 -13.91 4.51 11.49
C ALA A 130 -12.58 4.11 12.16
N GLU A 131 -12.55 2.95 12.80
CA GLU A 131 -11.32 2.40 13.38
C GLU A 131 -10.27 2.15 12.30
N LYS A 132 -10.66 1.51 11.18
CA LYS A 132 -9.78 1.27 10.04
C LYS A 132 -9.24 2.59 9.48
N GLU A 133 -10.12 3.56 9.22
CA GLU A 133 -9.74 4.87 8.67
C GLU A 133 -8.79 5.62 9.62
N LEU A 134 -9.05 5.60 10.94
CA LEU A 134 -8.18 6.22 11.92
C LEU A 134 -6.79 5.58 11.92
N LEU A 135 -6.74 4.24 11.90
CA LEU A 135 -5.47 3.50 11.86
C LEU A 135 -4.70 3.77 10.56
N GLU A 136 -5.38 3.84 9.41
CA GLU A 136 -4.77 4.15 8.12
C GLU A 136 -4.25 5.61 8.07
N LYS A 137 -5.03 6.57 8.55
CA LYS A 137 -4.60 7.98 8.63
C LYS A 137 -3.39 8.15 9.55
N THR A 138 -3.42 7.49 10.71
CA THR A 138 -2.31 7.55 11.69
C THR A 138 -1.05 6.92 11.10
N LEU A 139 -1.18 5.77 10.46
CA LEU A 139 -0.07 5.07 9.81
C LEU A 139 0.53 5.92 8.66
N ASN A 140 -0.32 6.42 7.76
CA ASN A 140 0.12 7.27 6.66
C ASN A 140 0.77 8.58 7.16
N GLY A 141 0.24 9.16 8.24
CA GLY A 141 0.84 10.31 8.89
C GLY A 141 2.23 10.01 9.47
N ALA A 142 2.40 8.88 10.14
CA ALA A 142 3.69 8.46 10.67
C ALA A 142 4.72 8.18 9.55
N ILE A 143 4.30 7.47 8.50
CA ILE A 143 5.14 7.23 7.31
C ILE A 143 5.57 8.56 6.68
N GLY A 144 4.62 9.48 6.46
CA GLY A 144 4.89 10.78 5.88
C GLY A 144 5.86 11.62 6.72
N ALA A 145 5.72 11.59 8.06
CA ALA A 145 6.64 12.27 8.96
C ALA A 145 8.06 11.70 8.88
N ILE A 146 8.23 10.37 8.90
CA ILE A 146 9.54 9.70 8.79
C ILE A 146 10.16 10.03 7.43
N THR A 147 9.40 9.96 6.34
CA THR A 147 9.87 10.28 4.99
C THR A 147 10.31 11.75 4.88
N SER A 148 9.56 12.67 5.49
CA SER A 148 9.92 14.10 5.53
C SER A 148 11.19 14.35 6.34
N LEU A 149 11.37 13.67 7.47
CA LEU A 149 12.61 13.73 8.26
C LEU A 149 13.80 13.19 7.48
N LEU A 150 13.63 12.06 6.75
CA LEU A 150 14.69 11.52 5.89
C LEU A 150 15.08 12.51 4.79
N SER A 151 14.08 13.13 4.13
CA SER A 151 14.31 14.15 3.11
C SER A 151 15.11 15.36 3.64
N ALA A 152 14.79 15.82 4.84
CA ALA A 152 15.46 16.96 5.46
C ALA A 152 16.85 16.63 6.00
N ALA A 153 17.03 15.43 6.59
CA ALA A 153 18.27 15.00 7.22
C ALA A 153 19.31 14.51 6.20
N ASN A 154 18.86 13.87 5.13
CA ASN A 154 19.75 13.32 4.10
C ASN A 154 19.09 13.34 2.72
N PRO A 155 19.15 14.46 1.99
CA PRO A 155 18.58 14.58 0.64
C PRO A 155 19.17 13.58 -0.36
N LEU A 156 20.44 13.19 -0.22
CA LEU A 156 21.11 12.24 -1.11
C LEU A 156 20.43 10.87 -1.09
N PHE A 157 20.33 10.25 0.09
CA PHE A 157 19.70 8.93 0.22
C PHE A 157 18.20 8.98 0.08
N PHE A 158 17.56 10.11 0.41
CA PHE A 158 16.16 10.30 0.10
C PHE A 158 15.91 10.28 -1.41
N GLY A 159 16.69 11.04 -2.19
CA GLY A 159 16.60 11.05 -3.65
C GLY A 159 16.83 9.65 -4.24
N ARG A 160 17.84 8.91 -3.73
CA ARG A 160 18.08 7.52 -4.11
C ARG A 160 16.87 6.62 -3.82
N ALA A 161 16.29 6.72 -2.62
CA ALA A 161 15.09 5.98 -2.25
C ALA A 161 13.91 6.24 -3.23
N GLN A 162 13.71 7.49 -3.65
CA GLN A 162 12.65 7.84 -4.60
C GLN A 162 12.89 7.24 -6.00
N ARG A 163 14.14 7.24 -6.50
CA ARG A 163 14.48 6.60 -7.78
C ARG A 163 14.27 5.09 -7.71
N VAL A 164 14.79 4.45 -6.67
CA VAL A 164 14.62 3.01 -6.42
C VAL A 164 13.15 2.65 -6.31
N LYS A 165 12.35 3.44 -5.58
CA LYS A 165 10.89 3.24 -5.47
C LYS A 165 10.20 3.28 -6.82
N THR A 166 10.48 4.31 -7.63
CA THR A 166 9.88 4.45 -8.97
C THR A 166 10.20 3.24 -9.83
N LEU A 167 11.48 2.85 -9.88
CA LEU A 167 11.92 1.71 -10.66
C LEU A 167 11.31 0.39 -10.18
N ALA A 168 11.29 0.17 -8.87
CA ALA A 168 10.72 -1.04 -8.29
C ALA A 168 9.20 -1.17 -8.57
N VAL A 169 8.46 -0.05 -8.54
CA VAL A 169 7.03 -0.02 -8.88
C VAL A 169 6.82 -0.35 -10.36
N GLU A 170 7.65 0.17 -11.26
CA GLU A 170 7.59 -0.12 -12.69
C GLU A 170 7.84 -1.61 -12.97
N VAL A 171 8.88 -2.18 -12.39
CA VAL A 171 9.21 -3.61 -12.52
C VAL A 171 8.11 -4.50 -11.94
N ALA A 172 7.58 -4.17 -10.76
CA ALA A 172 6.49 -4.93 -10.15
C ALA A 172 5.21 -4.91 -11.00
N ARG A 173 4.91 -3.78 -11.65
CA ARG A 173 3.77 -3.65 -12.57
C ARG A 173 3.96 -4.52 -13.81
N GLU A 174 5.15 -4.52 -14.41
CA GLU A 174 5.48 -5.37 -15.57
C GLU A 174 5.33 -6.86 -15.24
N LEU A 175 5.77 -7.26 -14.05
CA LEU A 175 5.62 -8.62 -13.54
C LEU A 175 4.19 -8.95 -13.06
N LYS A 176 3.26 -7.99 -13.10
CA LYS A 176 1.88 -8.14 -12.59
C LYS A 176 1.82 -8.61 -11.12
N ILE A 177 2.76 -8.15 -10.33
CA ILE A 177 2.82 -8.46 -8.89
C ILE A 177 1.97 -7.45 -8.13
N ASP A 178 1.01 -7.94 -7.33
CA ASP A 178 0.30 -7.07 -6.40
C ASP A 178 1.24 -6.70 -5.24
N HIS A 179 1.71 -5.48 -5.27
CA HIS A 179 2.61 -4.94 -4.25
C HIS A 179 1.90 -3.98 -3.28
N GLY A 180 0.74 -3.44 -3.67
CA GLY A 180 0.02 -2.42 -2.92
C GLY A 180 0.93 -1.28 -2.46
N TRP A 181 0.66 -0.71 -1.29
CA TRP A 181 1.49 0.33 -0.67
C TRP A 181 2.79 -0.20 -0.02
N ARG A 182 2.90 -1.53 0.18
CA ARG A 182 4.02 -2.17 0.90
C ARG A 182 5.36 -1.95 0.23
N LEU A 183 5.44 -2.10 -1.08
CA LEU A 183 6.65 -1.87 -1.86
C LEU A 183 7.10 -0.42 -1.73
N GLN A 184 6.18 0.52 -1.87
CA GLN A 184 6.50 1.95 -1.85
C GLN A 184 7.10 2.36 -0.51
N VAL A 185 6.49 1.95 0.60
CA VAL A 185 6.98 2.27 1.95
C VAL A 185 8.30 1.55 2.27
N ALA A 186 8.47 0.28 1.85
CA ALA A 186 9.72 -0.43 2.03
C ALA A 186 10.87 0.25 1.27
N ALA A 187 10.63 0.71 0.04
CA ALA A 187 11.59 1.45 -0.76
C ALA A 187 11.91 2.84 -0.16
N ASP A 188 10.91 3.55 0.40
CA ASP A 188 11.15 4.82 1.10
C ASP A 188 12.06 4.64 2.34
N PHE A 189 11.96 3.48 3.01
CA PHE A 189 12.65 3.23 4.27
C PHE A 189 13.96 2.43 4.14
N CYS A 190 14.25 1.82 2.99
CA CYS A 190 15.42 0.95 2.82
C CYS A 190 16.76 1.66 3.05
N TYR A 191 16.79 2.98 2.95
CA TYR A 191 17.99 3.79 3.18
C TYR A 191 18.05 4.50 4.55
N LEU A 192 17.06 4.29 5.45
CA LEU A 192 17.05 4.91 6.78
C LEU A 192 18.32 4.60 7.60
N GLY A 193 18.87 3.41 7.46
CA GLY A 193 20.10 3.02 8.15
C GLY A 193 21.31 3.91 7.82
N TYR A 194 21.33 4.45 6.60
CA TYR A 194 22.45 5.28 6.14
C TYR A 194 22.54 6.64 6.85
N LEU A 195 21.46 7.09 7.51
CA LEU A 195 21.49 8.28 8.37
C LEU A 195 22.44 8.15 9.58
N THR A 196 22.78 6.92 9.96
CA THR A 196 23.66 6.66 11.10
C THR A 196 25.15 6.78 10.74
N LEU A 197 25.47 6.85 9.45
CA LEU A 197 26.84 7.03 9.00
C LEU A 197 27.33 8.49 9.19
N PRO A 198 28.61 8.70 9.46
CA PRO A 198 29.23 10.03 9.37
C PRO A 198 29.02 10.65 7.98
N GLN A 199 28.91 11.97 7.89
CA GLN A 199 28.58 12.67 6.65
C GLN A 199 29.59 12.39 5.52
N ASP A 200 30.90 12.36 5.79
CA ASP A 200 31.91 12.03 4.79
C ASP A 200 31.75 10.59 4.27
N SER A 201 31.33 9.67 5.14
CA SER A 201 31.10 8.29 4.78
C SER A 201 29.81 8.13 3.96
N GLN A 202 28.80 8.96 4.23
CA GLN A 202 27.55 8.96 3.45
C GLN A 202 27.83 9.32 1.99
N GLN A 203 28.61 10.37 1.73
CA GLN A 203 28.98 10.77 0.37
C GLN A 203 29.78 9.66 -0.34
N ASN A 204 30.79 9.10 0.31
CA ASN A 204 31.57 8.00 -0.26
C ASN A 204 30.74 6.78 -0.63
N VAL A 205 29.78 6.39 0.23
CA VAL A 205 28.84 5.28 -0.05
C VAL A 205 27.90 5.62 -1.19
N TYR A 206 27.40 6.86 -1.24
CA TYR A 206 26.51 7.32 -2.31
C TYR A 206 27.20 7.27 -3.68
N ASP A 207 28.43 7.71 -3.77
CA ASP A 207 29.24 7.73 -5.00
C ASP A 207 29.77 6.33 -5.38
N GLY A 208 29.52 5.33 -4.54
CA GLY A 208 29.98 3.95 -4.76
C GLY A 208 31.48 3.77 -4.61
N GLY A 209 32.12 4.56 -3.74
CA GLY A 209 33.53 4.45 -3.39
C GLY A 209 33.86 3.17 -2.59
N GLU A 210 35.17 2.93 -2.40
CA GLU A 210 35.64 1.78 -1.63
C GLU A 210 35.21 1.87 -0.17
N LEU A 211 34.69 0.75 0.34
CA LEU A 211 34.23 0.62 1.73
C LEU A 211 35.27 -0.14 2.56
N THR A 212 35.57 0.37 3.74
CA THR A 212 36.38 -0.41 4.69
C THR A 212 35.60 -1.63 5.18
N PRO A 213 36.28 -2.73 5.62
CA PRO A 213 35.61 -3.91 6.15
C PRO A 213 34.67 -3.61 7.31
N GLU A 214 34.98 -2.62 8.15
CA GLU A 214 34.16 -2.16 9.26
C GLU A 214 32.88 -1.51 8.74
N MET A 215 32.98 -0.66 7.73
CA MET A 215 31.83 0.01 7.13
C MET A 215 30.91 -0.97 6.41
N GLN A 216 31.46 -1.97 5.71
CA GLN A 216 30.67 -3.05 5.12
C GLN A 216 29.84 -3.79 6.17
N LYS A 217 30.42 -4.13 7.32
CA LYS A 217 29.70 -4.77 8.44
C LYS A 217 28.55 -3.91 8.97
N VAL A 218 28.78 -2.59 9.06
CA VAL A 218 27.73 -1.65 9.50
C VAL A 218 26.59 -1.61 8.49
N ILE A 219 26.88 -1.49 7.19
CA ILE A 219 25.87 -1.44 6.13
C ILE A 219 25.05 -2.74 6.08
N VAL A 220 25.70 -3.90 6.22
CA VAL A 220 25.01 -5.20 6.30
C VAL A 220 24.03 -5.27 7.48
N SER A 221 24.26 -4.52 8.55
CA SER A 221 23.36 -4.49 9.71
C SER A 221 22.14 -3.56 9.54
N PHE A 222 22.12 -2.68 8.51
CA PHE A 222 21.05 -1.68 8.32
C PHE A 222 19.65 -2.26 8.19
N PRO A 223 19.38 -3.34 7.44
CA PRO A 223 18.06 -3.92 7.38
C PRO A 223 17.50 -4.30 8.77
N SER A 224 18.31 -4.94 9.58
CA SER A 224 17.94 -5.30 10.94
C SER A 224 17.74 -4.07 11.85
N PHE A 225 18.59 -3.06 11.71
CA PHE A 225 18.45 -1.79 12.42
C PHE A 225 17.14 -1.09 12.06
N VAL A 226 16.82 -0.95 10.78
CA VAL A 226 15.60 -0.31 10.30
C VAL A 226 14.37 -1.12 10.72
N SER A 227 14.43 -2.46 10.62
CA SER A 227 13.36 -3.33 11.11
C SER A 227 13.07 -3.11 12.60
N ASN A 228 14.12 -3.00 13.43
CA ASN A 228 13.96 -2.71 14.86
C ASN A 228 13.40 -1.31 15.13
N LEU A 229 13.80 -0.30 14.35
CA LEU A 229 13.27 1.06 14.47
C LEU A 229 11.76 1.11 14.23
N LEU A 230 11.26 0.29 13.31
CA LEU A 230 9.85 0.25 12.91
C LEU A 230 8.99 -0.74 13.71
N LYS A 231 9.56 -1.47 14.68
CA LYS A 231 8.89 -2.61 15.36
C LYS A 231 7.62 -2.23 16.12
N ASP A 232 7.58 -1.04 16.69
CA ASP A 232 6.48 -0.57 17.53
C ASP A 232 5.39 0.17 16.73
N ILE A 233 5.57 0.31 15.41
CA ILE A 233 4.56 0.90 14.54
C ILE A 233 3.61 -0.20 14.06
N PRO A 234 2.30 -0.12 14.39
CA PRO A 234 1.33 -1.12 13.99
C PRO A 234 1.28 -1.32 12.47
N ARG A 235 0.99 -2.54 12.02
CA ARG A 235 0.83 -2.95 10.60
C ARG A 235 2.09 -2.87 9.73
N LEU A 236 3.26 -2.47 10.27
CA LEU A 236 4.52 -2.46 9.51
C LEU A 236 5.24 -3.83 9.50
N ASN A 237 4.71 -4.88 10.11
CA ASN A 237 5.39 -6.19 10.19
C ASN A 237 5.80 -6.73 8.83
N LYS A 238 4.93 -6.66 7.81
CA LYS A 238 5.25 -7.11 6.45
C LYS A 238 6.32 -6.24 5.79
N ILE A 239 6.27 -4.93 5.99
CA ILE A 239 7.29 -3.98 5.49
C ILE A 239 8.64 -4.25 6.14
N ARG A 240 8.67 -4.48 7.45
CA ARG A 240 9.89 -4.87 8.16
C ARG A 240 10.52 -6.13 7.57
N LYS A 241 9.69 -7.15 7.26
CA LYS A 241 10.14 -8.37 6.59
C LYS A 241 10.68 -8.11 5.19
N ILE A 242 10.03 -7.26 4.39
CA ILE A 242 10.57 -6.83 3.09
C ILE A 242 11.95 -6.24 3.27
N ILE A 243 12.13 -5.29 4.20
CA ILE A 243 13.41 -4.62 4.44
C ILE A 243 14.50 -5.63 4.87
N GLU A 244 14.17 -6.58 5.76
CA GLU A 244 15.09 -7.63 6.19
C GLU A 244 15.56 -8.52 5.03
N PHE A 245 14.70 -8.77 4.03
CA PHE A 245 15.01 -9.63 2.89
C PHE A 245 15.70 -8.91 1.72
N ILE A 246 15.79 -7.56 1.71
CA ILE A 246 16.38 -6.84 0.57
C ILE A 246 17.81 -7.30 0.25
N GLN A 247 18.63 -7.64 1.26
CA GLN A 247 20.00 -8.07 1.04
C GLN A 247 20.14 -9.60 0.89
N ALA A 248 19.07 -10.36 1.08
CA ALA A 248 19.08 -11.80 0.91
C ALA A 248 18.92 -12.18 -0.58
N ASP A 249 19.56 -13.26 -1.00
CA ASP A 249 19.31 -13.84 -2.30
C ASP A 249 17.87 -14.35 -2.37
N TYR A 250 17.27 -14.22 -3.56
CA TYR A 250 15.90 -14.66 -3.74
C TYR A 250 15.85 -16.20 -3.71
N GLU A 251 14.97 -16.72 -2.89
CA GLU A 251 14.62 -18.14 -2.84
C GLU A 251 13.12 -18.27 -3.09
N ASP A 252 12.76 -19.06 -4.09
CA ASP A 252 11.36 -19.36 -4.42
C ASP A 252 10.79 -20.38 -3.42
N THR A 253 10.55 -19.93 -2.21
CA THR A 253 9.98 -20.73 -1.13
C THR A 253 8.50 -20.42 -0.99
N VAL A 254 7.66 -21.42 -1.22
CA VAL A 254 6.22 -21.35 -0.92
C VAL A 254 6.05 -21.38 0.60
N GLY A 255 5.52 -20.29 1.20
CA GLY A 255 5.33 -20.23 2.63
C GLY A 255 4.96 -18.82 3.12
N GLU A 256 4.99 -18.65 4.43
CA GLU A 256 4.81 -17.34 5.06
C GLU A 256 5.89 -16.37 4.52
N PHE A 257 5.47 -15.16 4.13
CA PHE A 257 6.33 -14.11 3.55
C PHE A 257 6.81 -14.34 2.10
N HIS A 258 6.15 -15.20 1.31
CA HIS A 258 6.48 -15.37 -0.11
C HIS A 258 6.40 -14.04 -0.89
N ASP A 259 5.31 -13.28 -0.73
CA ASP A 259 5.13 -11.98 -1.38
C ASP A 259 6.17 -10.95 -0.92
N GLU A 260 6.52 -10.95 0.37
CA GLU A 260 7.51 -10.05 0.94
C GLU A 260 8.90 -10.30 0.35
N ARG A 261 9.28 -11.55 0.10
CA ARG A 261 10.55 -11.92 -0.58
C ARG A 261 10.57 -11.45 -2.04
N ARG A 262 9.47 -11.61 -2.77
CA ARG A 262 9.34 -11.12 -4.15
C ARG A 262 9.52 -9.60 -4.23
N ILE A 263 8.83 -8.86 -3.36
CA ILE A 263 8.94 -7.40 -3.26
C ILE A 263 10.37 -6.98 -2.90
N ALA A 264 10.98 -7.63 -1.92
CA ALA A 264 12.36 -7.35 -1.48
C ALA A 264 13.37 -7.54 -2.62
N SER A 265 13.24 -8.62 -3.39
CA SER A 265 14.09 -8.88 -4.55
C SER A 265 13.97 -7.82 -5.64
N ILE A 266 12.74 -7.33 -5.91
CA ILE A 266 12.52 -6.24 -6.87
C ILE A 266 13.19 -4.94 -6.37
N ILE A 267 13.07 -4.61 -5.07
CA ILE A 267 13.74 -3.44 -4.50
C ILE A 267 15.26 -3.59 -4.60
N ARG A 268 15.81 -4.77 -4.30
CA ARG A 268 17.25 -5.04 -4.44
C ARG A 268 17.73 -4.84 -5.89
N LEU A 269 17.02 -5.38 -6.87
CA LEU A 269 17.35 -5.18 -8.28
C LEU A 269 17.35 -3.68 -8.65
N ALA A 270 16.34 -2.94 -8.16
CA ALA A 270 16.26 -1.51 -8.38
C ALA A 270 17.43 -0.74 -7.71
N GLN A 271 17.87 -1.18 -6.54
CA GLN A 271 19.05 -0.60 -5.85
C GLN A 271 20.35 -0.84 -6.63
N GLU A 272 20.55 -2.06 -7.12
CA GLU A 272 21.74 -2.40 -7.94
C GLU A 272 21.74 -1.57 -9.24
N TYR A 273 20.61 -1.46 -9.93
CA TYR A 273 20.49 -0.64 -11.12
C TYR A 273 20.81 0.82 -10.82
N ASP A 274 20.19 1.44 -9.79
CA ASP A 274 20.43 2.84 -9.41
C ASP A 274 21.90 3.10 -9.03
N GLN A 275 22.56 2.12 -8.44
CA GLN A 275 23.99 2.25 -8.08
C GLN A 275 24.89 2.38 -9.33
N TYR A 276 24.64 1.57 -10.37
CA TYR A 276 25.39 1.67 -11.62
C TYR A 276 25.02 2.95 -12.40
N GLU A 277 23.73 3.32 -12.42
CA GLU A 277 23.26 4.55 -13.05
C GLU A 277 23.88 5.79 -12.38
N THR A 278 23.99 5.82 -11.06
CA THR A 278 24.66 6.90 -10.30
C THR A 278 26.16 7.00 -10.63
N LYS A 279 26.81 5.88 -10.95
CA LYS A 279 28.21 5.86 -11.42
C LYS A 279 28.39 6.32 -12.87
N GLY A 280 27.30 6.64 -13.57
CA GLY A 280 27.34 7.10 -14.96
C GLY A 280 27.47 5.97 -15.99
N CYS A 281 27.23 4.71 -15.62
CA CYS A 281 27.24 3.59 -16.54
C CYS A 281 26.09 3.70 -17.56
N SER A 282 26.37 3.37 -18.80
CA SER A 282 25.35 3.27 -19.84
C SER A 282 24.38 2.11 -19.55
N LYS A 283 23.17 2.16 -20.09
CA LYS A 283 22.19 1.07 -19.91
C LYS A 283 22.76 -0.30 -20.28
N GLY A 284 23.50 -0.40 -21.39
CA GLY A 284 24.13 -1.66 -21.81
C GLY A 284 25.10 -2.20 -20.77
N GLU A 285 26.01 -1.36 -20.26
CA GLU A 285 26.98 -1.74 -19.21
C GLU A 285 26.27 -2.17 -17.92
N ILE A 286 25.16 -1.50 -17.55
CA ILE A 286 24.37 -1.88 -16.36
C ILE A 286 23.81 -3.30 -16.53
N PHE A 287 23.18 -3.59 -17.66
CA PHE A 287 22.59 -4.91 -17.90
C PHE A 287 23.67 -6.01 -18.01
N GLU A 288 24.83 -5.73 -18.64
CA GLU A 288 25.97 -6.66 -18.63
C GLU A 288 26.46 -6.96 -17.21
N SER A 289 26.46 -5.98 -16.33
CA SER A 289 26.87 -6.12 -14.91
C SER A 289 25.81 -6.87 -14.07
N LEU A 290 24.54 -6.71 -14.38
CA LEU A 290 23.43 -7.36 -13.64
C LEU A 290 23.17 -8.81 -14.08
N ARG A 291 23.45 -9.18 -15.33
CA ARG A 291 23.23 -10.56 -15.85
C ARG A 291 23.89 -11.65 -15.01
N PRO A 292 25.16 -11.55 -14.58
CA PRO A 292 25.75 -12.55 -13.71
C PRO A 292 25.07 -12.73 -12.35
N LEU A 293 24.32 -11.71 -11.94
CA LEU A 293 23.57 -11.68 -10.67
C LEU A 293 22.12 -12.12 -10.82
N GLU A 294 21.66 -12.52 -12.02
CA GLU A 294 20.27 -12.86 -12.29
C GLU A 294 19.71 -13.93 -11.34
N THR A 295 20.53 -14.87 -10.93
CA THR A 295 20.14 -15.96 -10.02
C THR A 295 19.78 -15.52 -8.61
N ILE A 296 20.24 -14.35 -8.18
CA ILE A 296 19.93 -13.81 -6.85
C ILE A 296 18.66 -12.93 -6.85
N PHE A 297 18.08 -12.68 -8.01
CA PHE A 297 16.87 -11.90 -8.17
C PHE A 297 15.66 -12.77 -8.46
N LEU A 298 14.48 -12.20 -8.32
CA LEU A 298 13.22 -12.84 -8.72
C LEU A 298 13.28 -13.19 -10.23
N PRO A 299 12.97 -14.44 -10.61
CA PRO A 299 12.96 -14.83 -12.02
C PRO A 299 12.13 -13.89 -12.90
N GLY A 300 12.67 -13.48 -14.05
CA GLY A 300 12.03 -12.55 -14.98
C GLY A 300 12.08 -11.07 -14.57
N SER A 301 12.61 -10.73 -13.39
CA SER A 301 12.67 -9.32 -12.97
C SER A 301 13.70 -8.50 -13.76
N LEU A 302 14.77 -9.13 -14.23
CA LEU A 302 15.77 -8.45 -15.07
C LEU A 302 15.19 -8.15 -16.48
N ASP A 303 14.42 -9.06 -17.05
CA ASP A 303 13.71 -8.83 -18.31
C ASP A 303 12.63 -7.73 -18.14
N ALA A 304 11.88 -7.79 -17.06
CA ALA A 304 10.90 -6.74 -16.74
C ALA A 304 11.56 -5.36 -16.59
N LEU A 305 12.74 -5.30 -15.96
CA LEU A 305 13.53 -4.07 -15.85
C LEU A 305 13.98 -3.58 -17.23
N ALA A 306 14.44 -4.47 -18.12
CA ALA A 306 14.82 -4.12 -19.49
C ALA A 306 13.62 -3.54 -20.25
N ASN A 307 12.47 -4.17 -20.19
CA ASN A 307 11.24 -3.72 -20.84
C ASN A 307 10.80 -2.33 -20.34
N THR A 308 10.84 -2.09 -19.04
CA THR A 308 10.47 -0.78 -18.46
C THR A 308 11.38 0.33 -18.96
N ARG A 309 12.66 0.05 -19.15
CA ARG A 309 13.65 1.02 -19.63
C ARG A 309 13.59 1.26 -21.15
N GLU A 310 13.10 0.31 -21.91
CA GLU A 310 12.85 0.47 -23.36
C GLU A 310 11.54 1.21 -23.63
N LEU A 311 10.47 0.93 -22.89
CA LEU A 311 9.17 1.59 -23.02
C LEU A 311 9.21 3.08 -22.63
N HIS A 312 10.04 3.45 -21.67
CA HIS A 312 10.23 4.85 -21.27
C HIS A 312 11.26 5.61 -22.13
N GLY A 313 11.73 5.02 -23.21
CA GLY A 313 12.51 5.67 -24.27
C GLY A 313 11.69 6.61 -25.18
N GLY A 314 10.42 6.87 -24.86
CA GLY A 314 9.67 8.00 -25.38
C GLY A 314 10.22 9.28 -24.77
N PHE A 315 10.90 10.06 -25.58
CA PHE A 315 11.49 11.35 -25.22
C PHE A 315 10.42 12.28 -24.61
N MET A 316 10.32 12.32 -23.27
CA MET A 316 9.84 13.53 -22.62
C MET A 316 11.00 14.51 -22.66
N GLU A 317 10.87 15.59 -23.44
CA GLU A 317 11.87 16.65 -23.43
C GLU A 317 11.91 17.31 -22.05
N PRO A 318 13.11 17.48 -21.48
CA PRO A 318 13.24 18.23 -20.23
C PRO A 318 12.69 19.64 -20.41
N SER A 319 11.91 20.10 -19.46
CA SER A 319 11.42 21.46 -19.42
C SER A 319 12.08 22.25 -18.29
N LYS A 320 12.33 23.54 -18.50
CA LYS A 320 12.88 24.42 -17.48
C LYS A 320 11.77 25.11 -16.71
N VAL A 321 11.77 24.97 -15.40
CA VAL A 321 10.82 25.63 -14.51
C VAL A 321 11.56 26.45 -13.45
N THR A 322 10.95 27.52 -12.95
CA THR A 322 11.49 28.22 -11.80
C THR A 322 11.25 27.42 -10.51
N PRO A 323 12.06 27.59 -9.45
CA PRO A 323 11.85 26.90 -8.17
C PRO A 323 10.43 27.07 -7.60
N ALA A 324 9.81 28.21 -7.81
CA ALA A 324 8.43 28.51 -7.37
C ALA A 324 7.36 27.73 -8.16
N ASN A 325 7.67 27.27 -9.38
CA ASN A 325 6.75 26.57 -10.28
C ASN A 325 6.90 25.06 -10.28
N LEU A 326 7.66 24.50 -9.35
CA LEU A 326 7.76 23.06 -9.15
C LEU A 326 6.38 22.48 -8.79
N LYS A 327 6.01 21.36 -9.42
CA LYS A 327 4.74 20.64 -9.18
C LYS A 327 5.01 19.24 -8.68
N PRO A 328 4.09 18.67 -7.89
CA PRO A 328 4.20 17.27 -7.47
C PRO A 328 4.24 16.34 -8.67
N GLY A 329 5.13 15.34 -8.63
CA GLY A 329 5.31 14.37 -9.72
C GLY A 329 6.40 14.74 -10.74
N MET A 330 6.89 15.96 -10.77
CA MET A 330 8.04 16.34 -11.59
C MET A 330 9.30 15.62 -11.10
N ARG A 331 10.23 15.28 -12.01
CA ARG A 331 11.54 14.69 -11.70
C ARG A 331 12.63 15.71 -12.03
N LEU A 332 13.52 15.97 -11.08
CA LEU A 332 14.67 16.85 -11.30
C LEU A 332 15.65 16.19 -12.28
N MET A 333 16.08 16.93 -13.30
CA MET A 333 17.06 16.51 -14.30
C MET A 333 18.46 17.08 -14.01
N GLU A 334 18.57 17.82 -12.91
CA GLU A 334 19.83 18.36 -12.38
C GLU A 334 19.76 18.42 -10.85
N GLU A 335 20.92 18.63 -10.23
CA GLU A 335 20.98 18.80 -8.78
C GLU A 335 20.42 20.17 -8.39
N LEU A 336 19.56 20.23 -7.39
CA LEU A 336 19.11 21.51 -6.84
C LEU A 336 20.05 21.96 -5.74
N VAL A 337 20.99 22.83 -6.10
CA VAL A 337 22.00 23.38 -5.19
C VAL A 337 21.76 24.87 -5.01
N LEU A 338 21.79 25.34 -3.78
CA LEU A 338 21.69 26.75 -3.45
C LEU A 338 23.01 27.49 -3.72
N SER A 339 22.98 28.82 -3.83
CA SER A 339 24.17 29.64 -4.10
C SER A 339 25.28 29.53 -3.01
N ASP A 340 24.92 29.07 -1.81
CA ASP A 340 25.84 28.79 -0.72
C ASP A 340 26.51 27.40 -0.81
N GLY A 341 26.19 26.64 -1.86
CA GLY A 341 26.69 25.28 -2.09
C GLY A 341 25.91 24.19 -1.38
N LYS A 342 24.82 24.53 -0.66
CA LYS A 342 23.97 23.54 0.01
C LYS A 342 23.08 22.84 -1.01
N MET A 343 23.21 21.50 -1.11
CA MET A 343 22.34 20.68 -1.92
C MET A 343 20.97 20.50 -1.23
N LEU A 344 19.90 20.83 -1.93
CA LEU A 344 18.52 20.58 -1.48
C LEU A 344 17.96 19.27 -2.01
N ALA A 345 18.33 18.90 -3.25
CA ALA A 345 17.94 17.62 -3.83
C ALA A 345 18.93 17.20 -4.93
N PRO A 346 19.27 15.90 -5.01
CA PRO A 346 20.12 15.38 -6.07
C PRO A 346 19.35 15.19 -7.39
N LEU A 347 20.11 15.04 -8.47
CA LEU A 347 19.61 14.62 -9.79
C LEU A 347 18.64 13.42 -9.66
N GLY A 348 17.53 13.45 -10.38
CA GLY A 348 16.54 12.37 -10.42
C GLY A 348 15.53 12.37 -9.26
N SER A 349 15.63 13.31 -8.32
CA SER A 349 14.67 13.44 -7.23
C SER A 349 13.26 13.74 -7.75
N MET A 350 12.24 13.05 -7.18
CA MET A 350 10.84 13.35 -7.44
C MET A 350 10.38 14.51 -6.57
N VAL A 351 9.71 15.47 -7.18
CA VAL A 351 9.13 16.62 -6.49
C VAL A 351 7.86 16.16 -5.75
N SER A 352 7.94 16.08 -4.43
CA SER A 352 6.82 15.79 -3.54
C SER A 352 6.18 17.08 -2.99
N LEU A 353 4.99 16.98 -2.39
CA LEU A 353 4.37 18.13 -1.71
C LEU A 353 5.24 18.66 -0.55
N SER A 354 5.87 17.77 0.22
CA SER A 354 6.81 18.15 1.29
C SER A 354 8.07 18.83 0.76
N PHE A 355 8.56 18.38 -0.40
CA PHE A 355 9.69 19.03 -1.08
C PHE A 355 9.33 20.45 -1.53
N ILE A 356 8.14 20.64 -2.12
CA ILE A 356 7.64 21.96 -2.51
C ILE A 356 7.53 22.88 -1.31
N GLN A 357 6.97 22.40 -0.20
CA GLN A 357 6.87 23.19 1.04
C GLN A 357 8.24 23.58 1.59
N MET A 358 9.22 22.68 1.52
CA MET A 358 10.60 22.98 1.91
C MET A 358 11.21 24.06 1.01
N VAL A 359 11.08 23.93 -0.32
CA VAL A 359 11.57 24.95 -1.29
C VAL A 359 10.89 26.29 -1.04
N GLN A 360 9.57 26.31 -0.88
CA GLN A 360 8.80 27.55 -0.58
C GLN A 360 9.24 28.19 0.74
N SER A 361 9.52 27.41 1.78
CA SER A 361 10.02 27.92 3.05
C SER A 361 11.40 28.55 2.90
N HIS A 362 12.30 27.95 2.10
CA HIS A 362 13.62 28.52 1.82
C HIS A 362 13.51 29.79 0.95
N LEU A 363 12.62 29.79 -0.08
CA LEU A 363 12.35 30.98 -0.89
C LEU A 363 11.85 32.15 -0.04
N ALA A 364 10.95 31.88 0.91
CA ALA A 364 10.41 32.90 1.82
C ALA A 364 11.47 33.43 2.81
N ALA A 365 12.38 32.56 3.27
CA ALA A 365 13.38 32.92 4.27
C ALA A 365 14.63 33.57 3.68
N LEU A 366 15.08 33.13 2.50
CA LEU A 366 16.39 33.47 1.90
C LEU A 366 16.26 34.30 0.61
N GLY A 367 15.07 34.36 0.00
CA GLY A 367 14.81 35.04 -1.26
C GLY A 367 15.17 34.21 -2.50
N GLU A 368 14.71 34.67 -3.67
CA GLU A 368 14.90 33.95 -4.94
C GLU A 368 16.37 33.90 -5.40
N ALA A 369 17.18 34.88 -5.03
CA ALA A 369 18.57 34.98 -5.45
C ALA A 369 19.48 33.83 -4.95
N VAL A 370 19.01 33.04 -4.01
CA VAL A 370 19.74 31.89 -3.45
C VAL A 370 19.50 30.62 -4.27
N PHE A 371 18.49 30.62 -5.11
CA PHE A 371 18.11 29.50 -5.98
C PHE A 371 18.66 29.71 -7.41
N PRO A 372 18.84 28.62 -8.20
CA PRO A 372 19.05 28.76 -9.62
C PRO A 372 17.82 29.41 -10.29
N GLU A 373 18.02 30.21 -11.34
CA GLU A 373 16.93 30.90 -12.06
C GLU A 373 15.91 29.90 -12.62
N THR A 374 16.39 28.78 -13.11
CA THR A 374 15.57 27.67 -13.64
C THR A 374 16.14 26.33 -13.22
N ILE A 375 15.27 25.34 -13.15
CA ILE A 375 15.60 23.95 -12.84
C ILE A 375 15.08 23.09 -13.98
N GLU A 376 15.94 22.22 -14.52
CA GLU A 376 15.50 21.22 -15.50
C GLU A 376 14.70 20.10 -14.85
N VAL A 377 13.49 19.86 -15.37
CA VAL A 377 12.58 18.83 -14.86
C VAL A 377 11.95 18.03 -15.99
N LEU A 378 11.63 16.77 -15.72
CA LEU A 378 10.68 15.98 -16.50
C LEU A 378 9.30 16.09 -15.82
N ALA A 379 8.28 16.46 -16.61
CA ALA A 379 6.92 16.68 -16.11
C ALA A 379 6.07 15.41 -16.14
#